data_67b968269c5c294f63260f0195758302
#
_entry.id   67b968269c5c294f63260f0195758302
#
_cell.length_a   1.000
_cell.length_b   1.000
_cell.length_c   1.000
_cell.angle_alpha   90.00
_cell.angle_beta   90.00
_cell.angle_gamma   90.00
#
_symmetry.space_group_name_H-M   'P 1'
#
loop_
_entity.id
_entity.type
_entity.pdbx_description
1 polymer ?
#
loop_
_entity_poly.entity_id
_entity_poly.type
_entity_poly.pdbx_seq_one_letter_code
_entity_poly.pdbx_strand_id
1 'polypeptide(L)'
;MAPLRIREVHSLEQATGLRGVVVGNRCLEPLAPRRRLAQLPAQPAEKAHGGLVGHGNGRLSPMDTLLAIASRREVRDYEPRALPRDVEERILDAGRLAGSSKNRQPWRFHVVPGELLVDAVYEPTNLRGAPFVVAIVVSGKGPVSFDAGRAAQNMLLAAWNEGVGASPNGVSDEPAARAVLELEDEERIAIVLSFGYPAKPRDPESHSVDEWSARAKRRPLQDIVRRR
;
A
#
# COMPACT_ATOMS: atom_id res chain seq x y z
N MET A 1 8.59 57.73 -4.39
CA MET A 1 8.06 56.34 -4.35
C MET A 1 6.56 56.45 -4.13
N ALA A 2 5.75 56.20 -5.15
CA ALA A 2 4.30 56.33 -5.11
C ALA A 2 3.68 54.93 -4.98
N PRO A 3 2.57 54.74 -4.23
CA PRO A 3 1.94 53.45 -4.07
C PRO A 3 1.09 53.07 -5.27
N LEU A 4 1.18 51.81 -5.68
CA LEU A 4 0.35 51.21 -6.71
C LEU A 4 -1.11 51.06 -6.22
N ARG A 5 -2.04 51.63 -6.99
CA ARG A 5 -3.48 51.49 -6.79
C ARG A 5 -3.96 50.09 -7.25
N ILE A 6 -4.63 49.37 -6.35
CA ILE A 6 -5.44 48.20 -6.66
C ILE A 6 -6.67 48.69 -7.42
N ARG A 7 -6.87 48.23 -8.66
CA ARG A 7 -8.14 48.38 -9.39
C ARG A 7 -9.05 47.22 -9.01
N GLU A 8 -10.22 47.57 -8.52
CA GLU A 8 -11.36 46.69 -8.30
C GLU A 8 -11.76 45.99 -9.60
N VAL A 9 -11.91 44.67 -9.57
CA VAL A 9 -12.59 43.90 -10.60
C VAL A 9 -13.98 43.60 -10.06
N HIS A 10 -14.96 44.45 -10.45
CA HIS A 10 -16.37 44.18 -10.23
C HIS A 10 -16.96 43.53 -11.47
N SER A 11 -17.84 42.57 -11.22
CA SER A 11 -18.85 41.96 -12.09
C SER A 11 -18.38 41.09 -13.25
N LEU A 12 -18.40 39.80 -13.02
CA LEU A 12 -18.80 38.75 -13.95
C LEU A 12 -19.46 37.57 -13.21
N GLU A 13 -20.38 37.91 -12.31
CA GLU A 13 -21.24 36.94 -11.64
C GLU A 13 -22.66 37.03 -12.17
N GLN A 14 -22.93 36.56 -13.37
CA GLN A 14 -24.31 36.25 -13.80
C GLN A 14 -24.30 35.72 -15.23
N ALA A 15 -23.79 34.50 -15.46
CA ALA A 15 -24.21 33.79 -16.68
C ALA A 15 -23.80 32.30 -16.75
N THR A 16 -23.09 31.72 -15.83
CA THR A 16 -22.90 30.25 -15.89
C THR A 16 -22.65 29.71 -14.48
N GLY A 17 -23.56 28.88 -13.98
CA GLY A 17 -23.50 28.29 -12.63
C GLY A 17 -22.38 27.20 -12.43
N LEU A 18 -21.14 27.55 -12.76
CA LEU A 18 -19.99 26.68 -12.57
C LEU A 18 -19.00 27.38 -11.65
N ARG A 19 -18.87 26.92 -10.39
CA ARG A 19 -17.80 27.32 -9.46
C ARG A 19 -16.53 26.54 -9.79
N GLY A 20 -15.55 27.18 -10.41
CA GLY A 20 -14.19 26.65 -10.59
C GLY A 20 -13.26 27.21 -9.51
N VAL A 21 -12.47 26.37 -8.89
CA VAL A 21 -11.37 26.77 -8.01
C VAL A 21 -10.13 26.96 -8.88
N VAL A 22 -9.56 28.16 -8.87
CA VAL A 22 -8.31 28.48 -9.57
C VAL A 22 -7.17 28.34 -8.56
N VAL A 23 -6.26 27.39 -8.76
CA VAL A 23 -5.02 27.26 -8.03
C VAL A 23 -3.87 27.32 -9.04
N GLY A 24 -3.13 28.42 -9.05
CA GLY A 24 -2.00 28.61 -9.95
C GLY A 24 -2.40 28.77 -11.43
N ASN A 25 -1.47 29.11 -12.32
CA ASN A 25 -1.66 29.40 -13.74
C ASN A 25 -2.10 28.19 -14.63
N ARG A 26 -2.84 27.23 -14.11
CA ARG A 26 -3.44 26.13 -14.90
C ARG A 26 -4.92 26.03 -14.61
N CYS A 27 -5.74 26.28 -15.63
CA CYS A 27 -7.15 25.92 -15.61
C CYS A 27 -7.27 24.39 -15.63
N LEU A 28 -7.88 23.81 -14.59
CA LEU A 28 -8.29 22.41 -14.60
C LEU A 28 -9.66 22.35 -15.31
N GLU A 29 -9.73 21.60 -16.40
CA GLU A 29 -11.00 21.29 -17.04
C GLU A 29 -11.88 20.47 -16.10
N PRO A 30 -13.21 20.66 -16.11
CA PRO A 30 -14.12 19.88 -15.28
C PRO A 30 -14.07 18.41 -15.69
N LEU A 31 -13.82 17.52 -14.72
CA LEU A 31 -13.87 16.08 -14.90
C LEU A 31 -15.22 15.67 -15.52
N ALA A 32 -15.15 14.96 -16.65
CA ALA A 32 -16.32 14.40 -17.32
C ALA A 32 -17.07 13.42 -16.39
N PRO A 33 -18.40 13.29 -16.52
CA PRO A 33 -19.18 12.41 -15.66
C PRO A 33 -18.75 10.96 -15.79
N ARG A 34 -18.60 10.31 -14.64
CA ARG A 34 -18.14 8.93 -14.47
C ARG A 34 -18.83 7.98 -15.46
N ARG A 35 -18.06 7.44 -16.40
CA ARG A 35 -18.47 6.22 -17.10
C ARG A 35 -18.44 5.07 -16.09
N ARG A 36 -19.55 4.34 -15.98
CA ARG A 36 -19.59 3.07 -15.24
C ARG A 36 -18.42 2.21 -15.73
N LEU A 37 -17.60 1.73 -14.79
CA LEU A 37 -16.58 0.73 -15.08
C LEU A 37 -17.26 -0.46 -15.75
N ALA A 38 -16.99 -0.64 -17.05
CA ALA A 38 -17.39 -1.84 -17.76
C ALA A 38 -16.62 -3.01 -17.13
N GLN A 39 -17.34 -4.04 -16.71
CA GLN A 39 -16.76 -5.29 -16.28
C GLN A 39 -15.90 -5.85 -17.40
N LEU A 40 -14.59 -5.93 -17.16
CA LEU A 40 -13.67 -6.64 -18.04
C LEU A 40 -14.02 -8.12 -18.01
N PRO A 41 -14.10 -8.80 -19.16
CA PRO A 41 -14.36 -10.24 -19.20
C PRO A 41 -13.22 -10.99 -18.52
N ALA A 42 -13.58 -11.96 -17.67
CA ALA A 42 -12.63 -12.87 -17.04
C ALA A 42 -11.83 -13.62 -18.14
N GLN A 43 -10.51 -13.47 -18.12
CA GLN A 43 -9.64 -14.26 -18.96
C GLN A 43 -9.51 -15.68 -18.40
N PRO A 44 -9.50 -16.72 -19.24
CA PRO A 44 -9.31 -18.09 -18.77
C PRO A 44 -7.92 -18.28 -18.21
N ALA A 45 -7.82 -18.95 -17.04
CA ALA A 45 -6.57 -19.28 -16.39
C ALA A 45 -5.74 -20.23 -17.26
N GLU A 46 -4.69 -19.74 -17.90
CA GLU A 46 -3.65 -20.57 -18.48
C GLU A 46 -2.74 -21.15 -17.39
N LYS A 47 -2.56 -22.47 -17.46
CA LYS A 47 -1.67 -23.21 -16.58
C LYS A 47 -0.21 -22.85 -16.85
N ALA A 48 0.38 -22.00 -16.02
CA ALA A 48 1.81 -21.76 -16.02
C ALA A 48 2.52 -22.84 -15.19
N HIS A 49 3.36 -23.64 -15.84
CA HIS A 49 4.28 -24.58 -15.20
C HIS A 49 5.48 -23.79 -14.64
N GLY A 50 5.64 -23.81 -13.33
CA GLY A 50 6.82 -23.29 -12.64
C GLY A 50 6.79 -23.75 -11.19
N GLY A 51 7.59 -24.78 -10.86
CA GLY A 51 7.52 -25.63 -9.70
C GLY A 51 7.45 -24.91 -8.34
N LEU A 52 6.30 -24.99 -7.76
CA LEU A 52 6.09 -25.04 -6.31
C LEU A 52 5.49 -26.42 -6.05
N VAL A 53 6.17 -27.23 -5.25
CA VAL A 53 5.70 -28.57 -4.87
C VAL A 53 4.45 -28.40 -4.04
N GLY A 54 3.28 -28.41 -4.71
CA GLY A 54 1.98 -28.37 -4.09
C GLY A 54 1.57 -29.76 -3.62
N HIS A 55 1.44 -29.96 -2.32
CA HIS A 55 0.69 -31.08 -1.78
C HIS A 55 -0.81 -30.72 -1.73
N GLY A 56 -1.60 -31.49 -2.43
CA GLY A 56 -3.05 -31.49 -2.62
C GLY A 56 -3.90 -30.47 -1.83
N ASN A 57 -4.70 -29.72 -2.54
CA ASN A 57 -5.72 -28.72 -2.22
C ASN A 57 -5.36 -27.24 -2.44
N GLY A 58 -4.34 -26.91 -3.22
CA GLY A 58 -4.09 -25.50 -3.63
C GLY A 58 -3.69 -24.54 -2.50
N ARG A 59 -3.53 -24.99 -1.26
CA ARG A 59 -2.96 -24.20 -0.16
C ARG A 59 -1.47 -24.51 -0.04
N LEU A 60 -0.66 -23.47 -0.08
CA LEU A 60 0.73 -23.57 0.35
C LEU A 60 0.77 -24.04 1.82
N SER A 61 1.70 -24.91 2.15
CA SER A 61 1.96 -25.24 3.56
C SER A 61 2.31 -23.95 4.32
N PRO A 62 1.78 -23.72 5.55
CA PRO A 62 2.16 -22.57 6.33
C PRO A 62 3.66 -22.53 6.53
N MET A 63 4.30 -21.41 6.17
CA MET A 63 5.71 -21.19 6.44
C MET A 63 5.94 -21.03 7.94
N ASP A 64 7.07 -21.53 8.43
CA ASP A 64 7.51 -21.23 9.79
C ASP A 64 7.64 -19.72 10.02
N THR A 65 7.15 -19.23 11.15
CA THR A 65 7.12 -17.80 11.47
C THR A 65 8.52 -17.18 11.49
N LEU A 66 9.51 -17.88 12.05
CA LEU A 66 10.88 -17.35 12.10
C LEU A 66 11.50 -17.34 10.71
N LEU A 67 11.21 -18.34 9.88
CA LEU A 67 11.64 -18.37 8.49
C LEU A 67 11.02 -17.22 7.71
N ALA A 68 9.72 -16.95 7.86
CA ALA A 68 9.05 -15.82 7.22
C ALA A 68 9.70 -14.48 7.62
N ILE A 69 9.97 -14.27 8.90
CA ILE A 69 10.62 -13.05 9.41
C ILE A 69 12.03 -12.91 8.86
N ALA A 70 12.83 -13.98 8.87
CA ALA A 70 14.24 -13.96 8.47
C ALA A 70 14.42 -13.83 6.96
N SER A 71 13.57 -14.49 6.16
CA SER A 71 13.66 -14.57 4.70
C SER A 71 13.03 -13.39 3.98
N ARG A 72 11.95 -12.76 4.53
CA ARG A 72 11.24 -11.68 3.86
C ARG A 72 12.16 -10.51 3.49
N ARG A 73 12.03 -10.07 2.25
CA ARG A 73 12.70 -8.87 1.73
C ARG A 73 11.68 -7.96 1.05
N GLU A 74 11.99 -6.68 0.97
CA GLU A 74 11.24 -5.73 0.16
C GLU A 74 11.31 -6.15 -1.31
N VAL A 75 10.15 -6.14 -1.97
CA VAL A 75 10.01 -6.37 -3.41
C VAL A 75 9.32 -5.15 -4.02
N ARG A 76 9.91 -4.61 -5.08
CA ARG A 76 9.46 -3.39 -5.76
C ARG A 76 9.33 -3.57 -7.27
N ASP A 77 9.65 -4.76 -7.76
CA ASP A 77 9.56 -5.14 -9.18
C ASP A 77 8.67 -6.36 -9.28
N TYR A 78 7.54 -6.22 -9.94
CA TYR A 78 6.45 -7.17 -9.95
C TYR A 78 6.17 -7.70 -11.34
N GLU A 79 5.71 -8.95 -11.41
CA GLU A 79 5.11 -9.50 -12.61
C GLU A 79 3.79 -8.77 -12.92
N PRO A 80 3.45 -8.54 -14.21
CA PRO A 80 2.19 -7.94 -14.62
C PRO A 80 1.03 -8.94 -14.50
N ARG A 81 0.85 -9.50 -13.31
CA ARG A 81 -0.14 -10.53 -12.99
C ARG A 81 -0.95 -10.11 -11.78
N ALA A 82 -2.28 -10.05 -11.93
CA ALA A 82 -3.18 -9.77 -10.81
C ALA A 82 -3.08 -10.85 -9.73
N LEU A 83 -3.26 -10.46 -8.48
CA LEU A 83 -3.42 -11.41 -7.38
C LEU A 83 -4.82 -12.04 -7.45
N PRO A 84 -4.98 -13.33 -7.15
CA PRO A 84 -6.28 -13.94 -6.92
C PRO A 84 -6.97 -13.26 -5.74
N ARG A 85 -8.29 -13.07 -5.83
CA ARG A 85 -9.06 -12.37 -4.82
C ARG A 85 -8.94 -12.99 -3.42
N ASP A 86 -8.88 -14.30 -3.34
CA ASP A 86 -8.72 -15.02 -2.07
C ASP A 86 -7.33 -14.78 -1.44
N VAL A 87 -6.29 -14.50 -2.24
CA VAL A 87 -4.97 -14.07 -1.75
C VAL A 87 -5.05 -12.66 -1.20
N GLU A 88 -5.68 -11.73 -1.92
CA GLU A 88 -5.91 -10.36 -1.45
C GLU A 88 -6.67 -10.35 -0.12
N GLU A 89 -7.75 -11.13 -0.04
CA GLU A 89 -8.57 -11.26 1.17
C GLU A 89 -7.77 -11.83 2.35
N ARG A 90 -6.90 -12.84 2.14
CA ARG A 90 -6.03 -13.35 3.21
C ARG A 90 -5.01 -12.30 3.68
N ILE A 91 -4.47 -11.51 2.79
CA ILE A 91 -3.56 -10.41 3.15
C ILE A 91 -4.30 -9.36 4.00
N LEU A 92 -5.48 -8.93 3.57
CA LEU A 92 -6.30 -7.96 4.30
C LEU A 92 -6.72 -8.50 5.67
N ASP A 93 -7.12 -9.79 5.73
CA ASP A 93 -7.52 -10.45 6.97
C ASP A 93 -6.37 -10.56 7.98
N ALA A 94 -5.15 -10.82 7.51
CA ALA A 94 -3.96 -10.78 8.37
C ALA A 94 -3.76 -9.41 9.04
N GLY A 95 -3.98 -8.33 8.29
CA GLY A 95 -3.99 -6.97 8.85
C GLY A 95 -5.09 -6.76 9.88
N ARG A 96 -6.32 -7.21 9.57
CA ARG A 96 -7.47 -7.14 10.46
C ARG A 96 -7.24 -7.87 11.79
N LEU A 97 -6.52 -8.99 11.77
CA LEU A 97 -6.20 -9.80 12.95
C LEU A 97 -5.11 -9.20 13.84
N ALA A 98 -4.49 -8.08 13.47
CA ALA A 98 -3.52 -7.42 14.31
C ALA A 98 -4.15 -6.99 15.65
N GLY A 99 -3.39 -7.10 16.72
CA GLY A 99 -3.82 -6.56 18.01
C GLY A 99 -3.75 -5.03 18.03
N SER A 100 -4.64 -4.40 18.79
CA SER A 100 -4.62 -2.94 19.01
C SER A 100 -4.86 -2.57 20.47
N SER A 101 -4.44 -1.37 20.86
CA SER A 101 -4.66 -0.86 22.21
C SER A 101 -6.15 -0.87 22.56
N LYS A 102 -6.50 -1.58 23.64
CA LYS A 102 -7.90 -1.77 24.09
C LYS A 102 -8.83 -2.32 23.01
N ASN A 103 -8.29 -3.06 22.05
CA ASN A 103 -9.00 -3.61 20.89
C ASN A 103 -9.77 -2.54 20.08
N ARG A 104 -9.23 -1.35 19.95
CA ARG A 104 -9.88 -0.22 19.26
C ARG A 104 -9.92 -0.38 17.75
N GLN A 105 -8.98 -1.14 17.18
CA GLN A 105 -8.90 -1.41 15.73
C GLN A 105 -8.98 -0.11 14.91
N PRO A 106 -8.02 0.83 15.09
CA PRO A 106 -8.13 2.20 14.59
C PRO A 106 -7.86 2.34 13.10
N TRP A 107 -7.70 1.24 12.38
CA TRP A 107 -7.33 1.23 10.97
C TRP A 107 -8.53 1.00 10.06
N ARG A 108 -8.42 1.55 8.86
CA ARG A 108 -9.17 1.18 7.65
C ARG A 108 -8.18 0.85 6.54
N PHE A 109 -8.55 -0.08 5.68
CA PHE A 109 -7.75 -0.52 4.55
C PHE A 109 -8.42 -0.04 3.27
N HIS A 110 -7.79 0.92 2.59
CA HIS A 110 -8.24 1.42 1.31
C HIS A 110 -7.49 0.69 0.20
N VAL A 111 -8.20 -0.13 -0.55
CA VAL A 111 -7.67 -0.79 -1.75
C VAL A 111 -7.89 0.12 -2.93
N VAL A 112 -6.80 0.54 -3.57
CA VAL A 112 -6.84 1.50 -4.68
C VAL A 112 -5.87 1.10 -5.78
N PRO A 113 -6.14 1.48 -7.06
CA PRO A 113 -5.13 1.37 -8.11
C PRO A 113 -3.87 2.17 -7.74
N GLY A 114 -2.69 1.54 -7.86
CA GLY A 114 -1.42 2.17 -7.48
C GLY A 114 -1.15 3.46 -8.24
N GLU A 115 -1.56 3.54 -9.50
CA GLU A 115 -1.40 4.72 -10.36
C GLU A 115 -2.05 5.98 -9.79
N LEU A 116 -3.07 5.85 -8.96
CA LEU A 116 -3.72 7.01 -8.33
C LEU A 116 -2.87 7.64 -7.22
N LEU A 117 -1.91 6.90 -6.66
CA LEU A 117 -1.05 7.32 -5.56
C LEU A 117 0.42 7.52 -5.95
N VAL A 118 0.81 7.24 -7.21
CA VAL A 118 2.22 7.29 -7.63
C VAL A 118 2.86 8.65 -7.37
N ASP A 119 2.14 9.75 -7.62
CA ASP A 119 2.68 11.11 -7.45
C ASP A 119 2.63 11.58 -5.98
N ALA A 120 2.01 10.82 -5.10
CA ALA A 120 1.86 11.15 -3.69
C ALA A 120 2.82 10.38 -2.76
N VAL A 121 3.69 9.52 -3.29
CA VAL A 121 4.67 8.74 -2.51
C VAL A 121 6.11 9.15 -2.83
N TYR A 122 7.04 8.89 -1.87
CA TYR A 122 8.47 9.22 -2.07
C TYR A 122 9.11 8.50 -3.24
N GLU A 123 8.69 7.26 -3.53
CA GLU A 123 9.26 6.43 -4.58
C GLU A 123 8.16 5.91 -5.51
N PRO A 124 7.76 6.71 -6.52
CA PRO A 124 6.66 6.38 -7.44
C PRO A 124 6.81 5.02 -8.13
N THR A 125 8.05 4.62 -8.42
CA THR A 125 8.36 3.36 -9.09
C THR A 125 7.92 2.13 -8.31
N ASN A 126 7.80 2.23 -6.98
CA ASN A 126 7.35 1.12 -6.12
C ASN A 126 5.86 0.80 -6.28
N LEU A 127 5.06 1.77 -6.76
CA LEU A 127 3.61 1.58 -7.00
C LEU A 127 3.30 1.25 -8.44
N ARG A 128 4.18 1.66 -9.38
CA ARG A 128 3.99 1.38 -10.80
C ARG A 128 4.07 -0.12 -11.05
N GLY A 129 3.02 -0.65 -11.66
CA GLY A 129 2.93 -2.08 -11.96
C GLY A 129 2.63 -2.97 -10.74
N ALA A 130 2.40 -2.41 -9.56
CA ALA A 130 1.92 -3.17 -8.41
C ALA A 130 0.43 -3.56 -8.63
N PRO A 131 0.11 -4.86 -8.76
CA PRO A 131 -1.26 -5.28 -9.05
C PRO A 131 -2.22 -5.09 -7.88
N PHE A 132 -1.70 -4.92 -6.65
CA PHE A 132 -2.51 -4.75 -5.46
C PHE A 132 -1.86 -3.71 -4.54
N VAL A 133 -2.59 -2.64 -4.22
CA VAL A 133 -2.11 -1.55 -3.35
C VAL A 133 -3.12 -1.29 -2.25
N VAL A 134 -2.62 -1.19 -1.02
CA VAL A 134 -3.43 -0.95 0.18
C VAL A 134 -2.87 0.24 0.94
N ALA A 135 -3.66 1.29 1.10
CA ALA A 135 -3.36 2.36 2.05
C ALA A 135 -3.96 2.01 3.42
N ILE A 136 -3.12 2.00 4.46
CA ILE A 136 -3.58 1.86 5.84
C ILE A 136 -3.83 3.25 6.39
N VAL A 137 -5.09 3.54 6.64
CA VAL A 137 -5.57 4.80 7.20
C VAL A 137 -5.94 4.57 8.67
N VAL A 138 -5.62 5.52 9.52
CA VAL A 138 -5.90 5.45 10.96
C VAL A 138 -6.64 6.69 11.45
N SER A 139 -7.46 6.52 12.47
CA SER A 139 -8.16 7.60 13.16
C SER A 139 -8.14 7.42 14.67
N GLY A 140 -8.47 8.49 15.41
CA GLY A 140 -8.58 8.47 16.85
C GLY A 140 -7.28 8.75 17.60
N LYS A 141 -7.34 8.58 18.93
CA LYS A 141 -6.25 8.89 19.88
C LYS A 141 -5.54 7.63 20.38
N GLY A 142 -4.29 7.79 20.78
CA GLY A 142 -3.48 6.71 21.36
C GLY A 142 -2.40 6.21 20.40
N PRO A 143 -1.89 4.98 20.55
CA PRO A 143 -0.77 4.46 19.78
C PRO A 143 -1.19 3.96 18.39
N VAL A 144 -2.02 4.73 17.67
CA VAL A 144 -2.63 4.29 16.40
C VAL A 144 -1.59 3.96 15.32
N SER A 145 -0.46 4.69 15.29
CA SER A 145 0.64 4.40 14.35
C SER A 145 1.36 3.10 14.67
N PHE A 146 1.53 2.78 15.97
CA PHE A 146 2.07 1.49 16.40
C PHE A 146 1.13 0.33 16.02
N ASP A 147 -0.17 0.52 16.27
CA ASP A 147 -1.19 -0.48 15.91
C ASP A 147 -1.24 -0.68 14.39
N ALA A 148 -1.16 0.40 13.59
CA ALA A 148 -1.07 0.31 12.12
C ALA A 148 0.19 -0.43 11.65
N GLY A 149 1.34 -0.19 12.29
CA GLY A 149 2.59 -0.90 11.99
C GLY A 149 2.47 -2.40 12.23
N ARG A 150 1.74 -2.84 13.26
CA ARG A 150 1.43 -4.25 13.50
C ARG A 150 0.56 -4.83 12.40
N ALA A 151 -0.48 -4.11 11.98
CA ALA A 151 -1.35 -4.53 10.87
C ALA A 151 -0.55 -4.64 9.56
N ALA A 152 0.26 -3.62 9.24
CA ALA A 152 1.14 -3.63 8.08
C ALA A 152 2.09 -4.85 8.09
N GLN A 153 2.77 -5.10 9.20
CA GLN A 153 3.71 -6.24 9.30
C GLN A 153 3.01 -7.58 9.13
N ASN A 154 1.80 -7.76 9.68
CA ASN A 154 1.02 -8.97 9.47
C ASN A 154 0.68 -9.16 7.98
N MET A 155 0.23 -8.10 7.29
CA MET A 155 -0.04 -8.15 5.85
C MET A 155 1.19 -8.54 5.05
N LEU A 156 2.36 -7.94 5.35
CA LEU A 156 3.62 -8.21 4.67
C LEU A 156 4.08 -9.66 4.86
N LEU A 157 3.91 -10.24 6.05
CA LEU A 157 4.24 -11.65 6.33
C LEU A 157 3.25 -12.60 5.68
N ALA A 158 1.96 -12.29 5.71
CA ALA A 158 0.93 -13.10 5.06
C ALA A 158 1.15 -13.14 3.54
N ALA A 159 1.45 -12.00 2.92
CA ALA A 159 1.80 -11.93 1.50
C ALA A 159 3.01 -12.80 1.18
N TRP A 160 4.06 -12.72 2.00
CA TRP A 160 5.28 -13.51 1.81
C TRP A 160 5.02 -15.01 1.89
N ASN A 161 4.14 -15.44 2.78
CA ASN A 161 3.69 -16.84 2.87
C ASN A 161 2.92 -17.32 1.63
N GLU A 162 2.28 -16.40 0.91
CA GLU A 162 1.56 -16.67 -0.35
C GLU A 162 2.47 -16.55 -1.60
N GLY A 163 3.78 -16.38 -1.42
CA GLY A 163 4.73 -16.12 -2.51
C GLY A 163 4.59 -14.72 -3.13
N VAL A 164 3.88 -13.83 -2.45
CA VAL A 164 3.67 -12.44 -2.87
C VAL A 164 4.72 -11.54 -2.24
N GLY A 165 5.44 -10.79 -3.07
CA GLY A 165 6.35 -9.74 -2.64
C GLY A 165 5.58 -8.48 -2.26
N ALA A 166 6.18 -7.68 -1.37
CA ALA A 166 5.56 -6.44 -0.93
C ALA A 166 6.59 -5.38 -0.52
N SER A 167 6.19 -4.11 -0.59
CA SER A 167 6.98 -2.98 -0.12
C SER A 167 6.11 -1.93 0.59
N PRO A 168 6.57 -1.37 1.73
CA PRO A 168 5.96 -0.19 2.33
C PRO A 168 6.42 1.08 1.59
N ASN A 169 5.50 2.03 1.39
CA ASN A 169 5.73 3.28 0.69
C ASN A 169 5.26 4.45 1.55
N GLY A 170 6.18 5.36 1.88
CA GLY A 170 5.87 6.59 2.60
C GLY A 170 5.20 7.61 1.68
N VAL A 171 4.28 8.39 2.23
CA VAL A 171 3.60 9.47 1.53
C VAL A 171 4.46 10.73 1.58
N SER A 172 4.68 11.36 0.42
CA SER A 172 5.43 12.62 0.25
C SER A 172 4.51 13.82 0.06
N ASP A 173 3.33 13.62 -0.55
CA ASP A 173 2.27 14.62 -0.73
C ASP A 173 1.00 14.12 -0.05
N GLU A 174 0.87 14.43 1.25
CA GLU A 174 -0.30 14.01 2.03
C GLU A 174 -1.60 14.64 1.52
N PRO A 175 -1.68 15.93 1.17
CA PRO A 175 -2.89 16.52 0.59
C PRO A 175 -3.37 15.80 -0.66
N ALA A 176 -2.48 15.48 -1.60
CA ALA A 176 -2.84 14.74 -2.80
C ALA A 176 -3.33 13.31 -2.48
N ALA A 177 -2.63 12.59 -1.62
CA ALA A 177 -3.03 11.25 -1.20
C ALA A 177 -4.38 11.25 -0.46
N ARG A 178 -4.63 12.23 0.41
CA ARG A 178 -5.92 12.39 1.12
C ARG A 178 -7.08 12.61 0.14
N ALA A 179 -6.87 13.43 -0.89
CA ALA A 179 -7.89 13.69 -1.91
C ALA A 179 -8.22 12.42 -2.71
N VAL A 180 -7.20 11.63 -3.08
CA VAL A 180 -7.37 10.34 -3.77
C VAL A 180 -8.14 9.34 -2.93
N LEU A 181 -7.84 9.27 -1.63
CA LEU A 181 -8.45 8.33 -0.69
C LEU A 181 -9.78 8.83 -0.10
N GLU A 182 -10.19 10.06 -0.41
CA GLU A 182 -11.42 10.71 0.09
C GLU A 182 -11.47 10.67 1.64
N LEU A 183 -10.37 11.09 2.30
CA LEU A 183 -10.24 10.99 3.76
C LEU A 183 -10.95 12.12 4.50
N GLU A 184 -11.56 11.76 5.63
CA GLU A 184 -12.11 12.69 6.61
C GLU A 184 -10.99 13.43 7.39
N ASP A 185 -11.31 14.57 8.01
CA ASP A 185 -10.32 15.44 8.67
C ASP A 185 -9.50 14.72 9.76
N GLU A 186 -10.12 13.82 10.52
CA GLU A 186 -9.48 13.09 11.62
C GLU A 186 -8.70 11.86 11.14
N GLU A 187 -8.81 11.49 9.87
CA GLU A 187 -8.13 10.35 9.29
C GLU A 187 -6.72 10.73 8.82
N ARG A 188 -5.77 9.82 8.97
CA ARG A 188 -4.36 9.98 8.58
C ARG A 188 -3.87 8.72 7.89
N ILE A 189 -3.06 8.90 6.87
CA ILE A 189 -2.40 7.78 6.19
C ILE A 189 -1.23 7.33 7.05
N ALA A 190 -1.26 6.08 7.51
CA ALA A 190 -0.14 5.51 8.25
C ALA A 190 0.96 5.02 7.32
N ILE A 191 0.59 4.32 6.25
CA ILE A 191 1.51 3.77 5.24
C ILE A 191 0.72 3.30 4.01
N VAL A 192 1.36 3.27 2.85
CA VAL A 192 0.85 2.62 1.64
C VAL A 192 1.67 1.35 1.39
N LEU A 193 1.02 0.21 1.19
CA LEU A 193 1.65 -1.07 0.90
C LEU A 193 1.38 -1.45 -0.56
N SER A 194 2.44 -1.82 -1.28
CA SER A 194 2.33 -2.40 -2.62
C SER A 194 2.62 -3.90 -2.57
N PHE A 195 1.87 -4.69 -3.34
CA PHE A 195 1.95 -6.14 -3.39
C PHE A 195 1.91 -6.63 -4.84
N GLY A 196 2.62 -7.72 -5.10
CA GLY A 196 2.60 -8.39 -6.39
C GLY A 196 3.51 -9.62 -6.38
N TYR A 197 3.39 -10.48 -7.38
CA TYR A 197 4.34 -11.57 -7.54
C TYR A 197 5.70 -10.98 -7.96
N PRO A 198 6.82 -11.40 -7.30
CA PRO A 198 8.14 -10.88 -7.61
C PRO A 198 8.55 -11.19 -9.06
N ALA A 199 9.00 -10.19 -9.82
CA ALA A 199 9.55 -10.39 -11.17
C ALA A 199 10.77 -11.32 -11.17
N LYS A 200 11.51 -11.34 -10.04
CA LYS A 200 12.57 -12.33 -9.80
C LYS A 200 12.09 -13.29 -8.72
N PRO A 201 11.92 -14.59 -9.04
CA PRO A 201 11.45 -15.58 -8.08
C PRO A 201 12.24 -15.55 -6.78
N ARG A 202 11.54 -15.74 -5.67
CA ARG A 202 12.11 -15.81 -4.33
C ARG A 202 11.75 -17.17 -3.73
N ASP A 203 12.73 -17.82 -3.18
CA ASP A 203 12.58 -19.09 -2.47
C ASP A 203 13.01 -18.92 -1.01
N PRO A 204 12.06 -18.72 -0.10
CA PRO A 204 12.35 -18.61 1.34
C PRO A 204 13.01 -19.86 1.92
N GLU A 205 12.73 -21.05 1.38
CA GLU A 205 13.25 -22.32 1.89
C GLU A 205 14.66 -22.64 1.38
N SER A 206 15.21 -21.81 0.45
CA SER A 206 16.57 -22.00 -0.08
C SER A 206 17.68 -21.85 0.95
N HIS A 207 17.39 -21.32 2.14
CA HIS A 207 18.34 -21.11 3.22
C HIS A 207 17.66 -21.28 4.58
N SER A 208 18.42 -21.68 5.57
CA SER A 208 17.99 -21.72 6.98
C SER A 208 17.72 -20.33 7.55
N VAL A 209 17.02 -20.27 8.69
CA VAL A 209 16.78 -19.01 9.44
C VAL A 209 18.09 -18.28 9.76
N ASP A 210 19.13 -19.03 10.18
CA ASP A 210 20.41 -18.45 10.55
C ASP A 210 21.15 -17.87 9.34
N GLU A 211 21.13 -18.56 8.20
CA GLU A 211 21.73 -18.06 6.96
C GLU A 211 21.00 -16.82 6.44
N TRP A 212 19.64 -16.79 6.49
CA TRP A 212 18.86 -15.60 6.16
C TRP A 212 19.16 -14.43 7.09
N SER A 213 19.29 -14.71 8.39
CA SER A 213 19.62 -13.71 9.40
C SER A 213 21.01 -13.09 9.14
N ALA A 214 22.02 -13.92 8.86
CA ALA A 214 23.35 -13.46 8.51
C ALA A 214 23.35 -12.57 7.26
N ARG A 215 22.59 -12.94 6.22
CA ARG A 215 22.44 -12.17 4.97
C ARG A 215 21.69 -10.84 5.16
N ALA A 216 20.88 -10.72 6.21
CA ALA A 216 20.10 -9.51 6.48
C ALA A 216 20.96 -8.33 6.95
N LYS A 217 22.25 -8.55 7.30
CA LYS A 217 23.19 -7.52 7.76
C LYS A 217 22.62 -6.66 8.89
N ARG A 218 21.93 -7.30 9.84
CA ARG A 218 21.39 -6.62 11.02
C ARG A 218 22.48 -6.40 12.04
N ARG A 219 22.30 -5.39 12.86
CA ARG A 219 23.19 -5.15 14.00
C ARG A 219 23.18 -6.37 14.92
N PRO A 220 24.32 -6.73 15.55
CA PRO A 220 24.37 -7.79 16.54
C PRO A 220 23.39 -7.54 17.69
N LEU A 221 22.79 -8.60 18.24
CA LEU A 221 21.77 -8.48 19.28
C LEU A 221 22.29 -7.76 20.54
N GLN A 222 23.54 -8.00 20.92
CA GLN A 222 24.20 -7.35 22.06
C GLN A 222 24.30 -5.82 21.91
N ASP A 223 24.30 -5.29 20.66
CA ASP A 223 24.42 -3.86 20.42
C ASP A 223 23.08 -3.13 20.61
N ILE A 224 21.97 -3.85 20.61
CA ILE A 224 20.62 -3.30 20.69
C ILE A 224 19.87 -3.69 21.96
N VAL A 225 20.38 -4.67 22.72
CA VAL A 225 19.79 -5.12 23.99
C VAL A 225 20.59 -4.57 25.16
N ARG A 226 19.92 -3.92 26.08
CA ARG A 226 20.49 -3.50 27.38
C ARG A 226 19.75 -4.21 28.50
N ARG A 227 20.47 -4.93 29.34
CA ARG A 227 19.93 -5.56 30.57
C ARG A 227 20.40 -4.73 31.77
N ARG A 228 19.47 -4.41 32.64
CA ARG A 228 19.74 -3.69 33.91
C ARG A 228 19.50 -4.67 35.07
#